data_5fe701fc33b7285264f9f1e485a76b37
#
_entry.id   5fe701fc33b7285264f9f1e485a76b37
#
_cell.length_a   1.000
_cell.length_b   1.000
_cell.length_c   1.000
_cell.angle_alpha   90.00
_cell.angle_beta   90.00
_cell.angle_gamma   90.00
#
_symmetry.space_group_name_H-M   'P 1'
#
loop_
_entity.id
_entity.type
_entity.pdbx_description
1 polymer ?
#
loop_
_entity_poly.entity_id
_entity_poly.type
_entity_poly.pdbx_seq_one_letter_code
_entity_poly.pdbx_strand_id
1 'polypeptide(L)'
;MRLKVAIIDHLGAHGSSHHFYLFGQAKGLLANNTDVYLYTNSNTVNPFINNLSVYQFYRNVFDRKNKILSFLFYFLGSLKSHFHARYKACKIFHYHLFGSSVLVLFNILIAKLLLAKVAITIHDVKSFSSVSSISIYSRLIYFFSDTIITHNKYSLDEITKKNTSLAHKISIIPHGNYLPFI
;
A
#
# COMPACT_ATOMS: atom_id res chain seq x y z
N MET A 1 0.42 3.22 -24.72
CA MET A 1 -0.59 2.96 -23.65
C MET A 1 0.04 3.37 -22.32
N ARG A 2 -0.62 4.24 -21.52
CA ARG A 2 -0.09 4.66 -20.21
C ARG A 2 -0.14 3.51 -19.22
N LEU A 3 0.87 3.42 -18.35
CA LEU A 3 0.85 2.50 -17.23
C LEU A 3 -0.26 2.92 -16.27
N LYS A 4 -1.01 1.94 -15.72
CA LYS A 4 -2.07 2.19 -14.74
C LYS A 4 -1.73 1.53 -13.43
N VAL A 5 -1.69 2.32 -12.36
CA VAL A 5 -1.33 1.90 -11.00
C VAL A 5 -2.51 2.14 -10.06
N ALA A 6 -2.86 1.13 -9.28
CA ALA A 6 -3.78 1.24 -8.16
C ALA A 6 -2.97 1.33 -6.86
N ILE A 7 -3.06 2.43 -6.14
CA ILE A 7 -2.57 2.56 -4.77
C ILE A 7 -3.73 2.16 -3.86
N ILE A 8 -3.56 1.08 -3.09
CA ILE A 8 -4.60 0.55 -2.20
C ILE A 8 -4.14 0.72 -0.76
N ASP A 9 -4.72 1.70 -0.07
CA ASP A 9 -4.39 2.06 1.28
C ASP A 9 -5.64 2.35 2.11
N HIS A 10 -5.98 1.43 3.01
CA HIS A 10 -7.14 1.58 3.88
C HIS A 10 -6.93 2.58 5.03
N LEU A 11 -5.67 2.90 5.38
CA LEU A 11 -5.34 3.81 6.48
C LEU A 11 -5.57 5.27 6.11
N GLY A 12 -5.09 5.70 4.93
CA GLY A 12 -5.25 7.08 4.46
C GLY A 12 -4.92 8.12 5.53
N ALA A 13 -5.88 9.00 5.82
CA ALA A 13 -5.76 10.04 6.84
C ALA A 13 -6.11 9.56 8.26
N HIS A 14 -6.44 8.27 8.47
CA HIS A 14 -6.82 7.78 9.80
C HIS A 14 -5.62 7.75 10.75
N GLY A 15 -5.64 8.61 11.77
CA GLY A 15 -4.68 8.62 12.87
C GLY A 15 -3.25 9.04 12.52
N SER A 16 -2.99 9.51 11.29
CA SER A 16 -1.64 9.90 10.87
C SER A 16 -1.64 10.84 9.66
N SER A 17 -0.47 11.39 9.35
CA SER A 17 -0.19 12.20 8.14
C SER A 17 0.21 11.36 6.92
N HIS A 18 0.05 10.04 6.97
CA HIS A 18 0.47 9.12 5.92
C HIS A 18 -0.15 9.44 4.54
N HIS A 19 -1.37 9.95 4.52
CA HIS A 19 -2.04 10.37 3.28
C HIS A 19 -1.24 11.40 2.47
N PHE A 20 -0.44 12.26 3.11
CA PHE A 20 0.45 13.18 2.39
C PHE A 20 1.54 12.45 1.59
N TYR A 21 2.06 11.35 2.15
CA TYR A 21 2.97 10.48 1.41
C TYR A 21 2.29 9.87 0.17
N LEU A 22 1.06 9.38 0.31
CA LEU A 22 0.28 8.83 -0.81
C LEU A 22 0.07 9.88 -1.91
N PHE A 23 -0.23 11.12 -1.52
CA PHE A 23 -0.40 12.23 -2.47
C PHE A 23 0.90 12.59 -3.17
N GLY A 24 2.01 12.63 -2.45
CA GLY A 24 3.35 12.85 -3.02
C GLY A 24 3.71 11.78 -4.04
N GLN A 25 3.51 10.52 -3.68
CA GLN A 25 3.71 9.39 -4.59
C GLN A 25 2.83 9.47 -5.82
N ALA A 26 1.53 9.76 -5.64
CA ALA A 26 0.59 9.90 -6.75
C ALA A 26 1.02 11.02 -7.71
N LYS A 27 1.45 12.18 -7.19
CA LYS A 27 2.01 13.27 -8.01
C LYS A 27 3.23 12.82 -8.81
N GLY A 28 4.17 12.12 -8.16
CA GLY A 28 5.37 11.61 -8.83
C GLY A 28 5.04 10.63 -9.96
N LEU A 29 4.10 9.70 -9.73
CA LEU A 29 3.65 8.74 -10.74
C LEU A 29 2.95 9.44 -11.91
N LEU A 30 2.06 10.40 -11.64
CA LEU A 30 1.36 11.19 -12.66
C LEU A 30 2.34 12.00 -13.52
N ALA A 31 3.34 12.63 -12.90
CA ALA A 31 4.40 13.36 -13.61
C ALA A 31 5.23 12.46 -14.54
N ASN A 32 5.30 11.15 -14.23
CA ASN A 32 5.96 10.14 -15.05
C ASN A 32 4.98 9.38 -15.97
N ASN A 33 3.96 10.06 -16.47
CA ASN A 33 3.03 9.57 -17.48
C ASN A 33 2.29 8.27 -17.08
N THR A 34 1.97 8.13 -15.79
CA THR A 34 1.24 6.98 -15.22
C THR A 34 -0.14 7.43 -14.77
N ASP A 35 -1.19 6.67 -15.11
CA ASP A 35 -2.54 6.90 -14.59
C ASP A 35 -2.63 6.31 -13.18
N VAL A 36 -3.08 7.10 -12.20
CA VAL A 36 -3.10 6.71 -10.78
C VAL A 36 -4.52 6.66 -10.24
N TYR A 37 -4.86 5.55 -9.58
CA TYR A 37 -6.13 5.29 -8.91
C TYR A 37 -5.85 5.02 -7.44
N LEU A 38 -6.26 5.94 -6.57
CA LEU A 38 -6.10 5.83 -5.11
C LEU A 38 -7.38 5.29 -4.47
N TYR A 39 -7.27 4.16 -3.76
CA TYR A 39 -8.35 3.54 -3.00
C TYR A 39 -8.06 3.68 -1.51
N THR A 40 -8.90 4.41 -0.80
CA THR A 40 -8.64 4.79 0.59
C THR A 40 -9.91 4.85 1.44
N ASN A 41 -9.79 5.31 2.70
CA ASN A 41 -10.92 5.46 3.62
C ASN A 41 -11.67 6.79 3.44
N SER A 42 -12.82 6.90 4.12
CA SER A 42 -13.68 8.08 4.06
C SER A 42 -13.08 9.33 4.70
N ASN A 43 -12.09 9.20 5.59
CA ASN A 43 -11.46 10.34 6.28
C ASN A 43 -10.41 11.03 5.40
N THR A 44 -9.99 10.38 4.30
CA THR A 44 -9.02 10.93 3.38
C THR A 44 -9.71 11.89 2.41
N VAL A 45 -9.51 13.18 2.62
CA VAL A 45 -10.06 14.21 1.74
C VAL A 45 -9.37 14.13 0.37
N ASN A 46 -10.15 14.33 -0.70
CA ASN A 46 -9.59 14.38 -2.06
C ASN A 46 -8.64 15.59 -2.17
N PRO A 47 -7.35 15.37 -2.52
CA PRO A 47 -6.36 16.45 -2.61
C PRO A 47 -6.52 17.33 -3.86
N PHE A 48 -7.53 17.08 -4.71
CA PHE A 48 -7.77 17.78 -5.98
C PHE A 48 -6.54 17.84 -6.91
N ILE A 49 -5.70 16.78 -6.87
CA ILE A 49 -4.58 16.65 -7.80
C ILE A 49 -5.12 16.31 -9.20
N ASN A 50 -4.74 17.09 -10.21
CA ASN A 50 -5.17 16.87 -11.58
C ASN A 50 -4.82 15.43 -12.04
N ASN A 51 -5.80 14.76 -12.66
CA ASN A 51 -5.71 13.40 -13.17
C ASN A 51 -5.53 12.29 -12.10
N LEU A 52 -5.62 12.60 -10.80
CA LEU A 52 -5.72 11.61 -9.75
C LEU A 52 -7.17 11.18 -9.55
N SER A 53 -7.44 9.87 -9.67
CA SER A 53 -8.75 9.31 -9.34
C SER A 53 -8.75 8.78 -7.91
N VAL A 54 -9.58 9.34 -7.03
CA VAL A 54 -9.67 8.95 -5.62
C VAL A 54 -11.00 8.24 -5.34
N TYR A 55 -10.94 7.05 -4.71
CA TYR A 55 -12.08 6.22 -4.35
C TYR A 55 -12.05 5.87 -2.87
N GLN A 56 -13.04 6.30 -2.11
CA GLN A 56 -13.17 6.04 -0.67
C GLN A 56 -13.96 4.75 -0.43
N PHE A 57 -13.38 3.59 -0.79
CA PHE A 57 -14.08 2.31 -0.67
C PHE A 57 -13.97 1.66 0.72
N TYR A 58 -13.02 2.11 1.55
CA TYR A 58 -12.85 1.66 2.93
C TYR A 58 -13.66 2.53 3.93
N ARG A 59 -14.95 2.72 3.63
CA ARG A 59 -15.86 3.52 4.48
C ARG A 59 -16.15 2.79 5.80
N ASN A 60 -16.23 3.55 6.89
CA ASN A 60 -16.62 3.05 8.21
C ASN A 60 -15.74 1.92 8.77
N VAL A 61 -14.51 1.75 8.31
CA VAL A 61 -13.61 0.72 8.84
C VAL A 61 -13.15 1.06 10.24
N PHE A 62 -12.90 2.35 10.53
CA PHE A 62 -12.33 2.82 11.80
C PHE A 62 -13.35 3.45 12.76
N ASP A 63 -14.50 3.90 12.25
CA ASP A 63 -15.47 4.71 13.00
C ASP A 63 -16.49 3.86 13.79
N ARG A 64 -16.31 2.55 13.87
CA ARG A 64 -17.25 1.63 14.49
C ARG A 64 -16.69 1.00 15.76
N LYS A 65 -17.53 0.99 16.82
CA LYS A 65 -17.25 0.25 18.07
C LYS A 65 -17.25 -1.28 17.86
N ASN A 66 -18.07 -1.78 16.93
CA ASN A 66 -18.18 -3.20 16.64
C ASN A 66 -17.07 -3.66 15.67
N LYS A 67 -16.10 -4.40 16.18
CA LYS A 67 -14.93 -4.90 15.43
C LYS A 67 -15.33 -5.87 14.29
N ILE A 68 -16.39 -6.65 14.45
CA ILE A 68 -16.86 -7.60 13.43
C ILE A 68 -17.37 -6.80 12.21
N LEU A 69 -18.16 -5.77 12.45
CA LEU A 69 -18.63 -4.88 11.38
C LEU A 69 -17.48 -4.13 10.71
N SER A 70 -16.51 -3.63 11.49
CA SER A 70 -15.30 -3.01 10.92
C SER A 70 -14.54 -3.97 10.02
N PHE A 71 -14.38 -5.21 10.44
CA PHE A 71 -13.77 -6.26 9.62
C PHE A 71 -14.54 -6.52 8.33
N LEU A 72 -15.89 -6.62 8.41
CA LEU A 72 -16.74 -6.81 7.24
C LEU A 72 -16.61 -5.65 6.25
N PHE A 73 -16.63 -4.40 6.74
CA PHE A 73 -16.43 -3.23 5.88
C PHE A 73 -15.04 -3.18 5.26
N TYR A 74 -14.00 -3.58 6.01
CA TYR A 74 -12.66 -3.73 5.46
C TYR A 74 -12.64 -4.76 4.32
N PHE A 75 -13.21 -5.95 4.56
CA PHE A 75 -13.27 -7.02 3.58
C PHE A 75 -14.00 -6.59 2.29
N LEU A 76 -15.18 -5.99 2.42
CA LEU A 76 -15.96 -5.47 1.28
C LEU A 76 -15.23 -4.34 0.56
N GLY A 77 -14.59 -3.42 1.30
CA GLY A 77 -13.77 -2.37 0.75
C GLY A 77 -12.58 -2.92 -0.05
N SER A 78 -11.92 -3.96 0.49
CA SER A 78 -10.83 -4.65 -0.19
C SER A 78 -11.29 -5.28 -1.51
N LEU A 79 -12.33 -6.10 -1.48
CA LEU A 79 -12.86 -6.70 -2.71
C LEU A 79 -13.24 -5.64 -3.74
N LYS A 80 -14.01 -4.63 -3.32
CA LYS A 80 -14.45 -3.55 -4.20
C LYS A 80 -13.27 -2.80 -4.83
N SER A 81 -12.24 -2.48 -4.05
CA SER A 81 -11.04 -1.79 -4.53
C SER A 81 -10.30 -2.60 -5.59
N HIS A 82 -10.08 -3.89 -5.33
CA HIS A 82 -9.33 -4.75 -6.23
C HIS A 82 -10.07 -5.01 -7.55
N PHE A 83 -11.35 -5.36 -7.49
CA PHE A 83 -12.14 -5.60 -8.70
C PHE A 83 -12.31 -4.33 -9.52
N HIS A 84 -12.56 -3.18 -8.87
CA HIS A 84 -12.64 -1.90 -9.56
C HIS A 84 -11.30 -1.49 -10.19
N ALA A 85 -10.17 -1.70 -9.51
CA ALA A 85 -8.85 -1.45 -10.07
C ALA A 85 -8.60 -2.30 -11.34
N ARG A 86 -8.99 -3.57 -11.31
CA ARG A 86 -8.92 -4.42 -12.52
C ARG A 86 -9.86 -3.97 -13.63
N TYR A 87 -11.07 -3.55 -13.30
CA TYR A 87 -11.99 -2.96 -14.26
C TYR A 87 -11.40 -1.69 -14.93
N LYS A 88 -10.66 -0.87 -14.17
CA LYS A 88 -9.90 0.28 -14.70
C LYS A 88 -8.63 -0.13 -15.47
N ALA A 89 -8.39 -1.43 -15.63
CA ALA A 89 -7.22 -2.00 -16.28
C ALA A 89 -5.90 -1.66 -15.59
N CYS A 90 -5.90 -1.46 -14.26
CA CYS A 90 -4.67 -1.34 -13.48
C CYS A 90 -3.92 -2.68 -13.52
N LYS A 91 -2.64 -2.63 -13.88
CA LYS A 91 -1.76 -3.80 -13.95
C LYS A 91 -0.88 -3.95 -12.70
N ILE A 92 -0.67 -2.85 -11.97
CA ILE A 92 0.15 -2.80 -10.75
C ILE A 92 -0.76 -2.37 -9.60
N PHE A 93 -0.71 -3.14 -8.50
CA PHE A 93 -1.34 -2.82 -7.24
C PHE A 93 -0.26 -2.53 -6.22
N HIS A 94 -0.28 -1.32 -5.67
CA HIS A 94 0.72 -0.83 -4.74
C HIS A 94 0.13 -0.70 -3.34
N TYR A 95 0.82 -1.28 -2.35
CA TYR A 95 0.42 -1.28 -0.95
C TYR A 95 1.48 -0.62 -0.07
N HIS A 96 1.05 0.08 0.97
CA HIS A 96 1.91 0.67 1.99
C HIS A 96 1.83 -0.14 3.27
N LEU A 97 2.98 -0.55 3.79
CA LEU A 97 3.08 -1.45 4.93
C LEU A 97 3.78 -0.78 6.11
N PHE A 98 3.06 -0.63 7.23
CA PHE A 98 3.59 -0.28 8.55
C PHE A 98 3.75 -1.51 9.44
N GLY A 99 3.35 -2.66 8.96
CA GLY A 99 3.43 -3.95 9.61
C GLY A 99 2.88 -5.04 8.71
N SER A 100 3.05 -6.29 9.13
CA SER A 100 2.55 -7.46 8.42
C SER A 100 1.42 -8.11 9.19
N SER A 101 0.32 -8.36 8.52
CA SER A 101 -0.86 -9.00 9.08
C SER A 101 -1.55 -9.92 8.08
N VAL A 102 -2.45 -10.76 8.56
CA VAL A 102 -3.30 -11.59 7.71
C VAL A 102 -4.14 -10.76 6.74
N LEU A 103 -4.55 -9.55 7.13
CA LEU A 103 -5.35 -8.65 6.28
C LEU A 103 -4.54 -8.10 5.10
N VAL A 104 -3.28 -7.75 5.33
CA VAL A 104 -2.36 -7.34 4.26
C VAL A 104 -2.12 -8.51 3.30
N LEU A 105 -1.83 -9.70 3.84
CA LEU A 105 -1.64 -10.89 3.02
C LEU A 105 -2.88 -11.20 2.18
N PHE A 106 -4.07 -11.09 2.75
CA PHE A 106 -5.34 -11.27 2.04
C PHE A 106 -5.45 -10.33 0.82
N ASN A 107 -5.14 -9.03 0.97
CA ASN A 107 -5.15 -8.08 -0.16
C ASN A 107 -4.15 -8.47 -1.26
N ILE A 108 -2.95 -8.90 -0.88
CA ILE A 108 -1.93 -9.33 -1.83
C ILE A 108 -2.36 -10.58 -2.58
N LEU A 109 -2.98 -11.54 -1.90
CA LEU A 109 -3.51 -12.75 -2.53
C LEU A 109 -4.63 -12.44 -3.53
N ILE A 110 -5.55 -11.53 -3.19
CA ILE A 110 -6.57 -11.07 -4.16
C ILE A 110 -5.90 -10.45 -5.39
N ALA A 111 -4.89 -9.59 -5.20
CA ALA A 111 -4.17 -8.98 -6.31
C ALA A 111 -3.53 -10.04 -7.23
N LYS A 112 -2.90 -11.07 -6.65
CA LYS A 112 -2.30 -12.18 -7.41
C LYS A 112 -3.36 -13.02 -8.14
N LEU A 113 -4.49 -13.32 -7.51
CA LEU A 113 -5.62 -14.01 -8.16
C LEU A 113 -6.17 -13.20 -9.34
N LEU A 114 -6.14 -11.88 -9.25
CA LEU A 114 -6.52 -10.98 -10.34
C LEU A 114 -5.38 -10.75 -11.37
N LEU A 115 -4.29 -11.52 -11.30
CA LEU A 115 -3.14 -11.44 -12.20
C LEU A 115 -2.49 -10.04 -12.23
N ALA A 116 -2.54 -9.31 -11.12
CA ALA A 116 -1.86 -8.03 -10.99
C ALA A 116 -0.41 -8.21 -10.52
N LYS A 117 0.47 -7.31 -10.94
CA LYS A 117 1.79 -7.12 -10.32
C LYS A 117 1.62 -6.44 -8.98
N VAL A 118 2.32 -6.93 -7.97
CA VAL A 118 2.26 -6.41 -6.60
C VAL A 118 3.52 -5.63 -6.28
N ALA A 119 3.38 -4.34 -6.01
CA ALA A 119 4.42 -3.51 -5.42
C ALA A 119 4.06 -3.21 -3.95
N ILE A 120 5.05 -3.26 -3.07
CA ILE A 120 4.89 -2.89 -1.66
C ILE A 120 5.93 -1.84 -1.26
N THR A 121 5.51 -0.85 -0.48
CA THR A 121 6.43 0.06 0.23
C THR A 121 6.42 -0.30 1.71
N ILE A 122 7.60 -0.58 2.27
CA ILE A 122 7.78 -0.90 3.68
C ILE A 122 8.28 0.35 4.39
N HIS A 123 7.46 0.91 5.28
CA HIS A 123 7.81 2.08 6.08
C HIS A 123 8.64 1.68 7.30
N ASP A 124 8.23 0.61 7.99
CA ASP A 124 8.90 0.09 9.19
C ASP A 124 9.22 -1.39 9.05
N VAL A 125 10.49 -1.75 9.07
CA VAL A 125 10.95 -3.14 9.06
C VAL A 125 10.88 -3.76 10.45
N LYS A 126 11.12 -2.94 11.49
CA LYS A 126 10.97 -3.30 12.90
C LYS A 126 10.05 -2.29 13.56
N SER A 127 8.99 -2.79 14.20
CA SER A 127 8.26 -1.96 15.16
C SER A 127 9.22 -1.58 16.28
N PHE A 128 9.20 -0.31 16.71
CA PHE A 128 10.04 0.19 17.84
C PHE A 128 9.86 -0.61 19.13
N SER A 129 8.84 -1.46 19.21
CA SER A 129 8.47 -2.22 20.41
C SER A 129 8.82 -3.70 20.38
N SER A 130 9.40 -4.26 19.31
CA SER A 130 9.61 -5.71 19.26
C SER A 130 10.96 -6.14 18.68
N VAL A 131 11.68 -6.93 19.46
CA VAL A 131 12.86 -7.76 19.07
C VAL A 131 12.40 -8.97 18.24
N SER A 132 11.32 -8.92 17.51
CA SER A 132 10.69 -10.11 16.95
C SER A 132 11.25 -10.53 15.59
N SER A 133 11.38 -11.84 15.45
CA SER A 133 11.54 -12.57 14.18
C SER A 133 10.55 -12.08 13.13
N ILE A 134 10.95 -12.04 11.84
CA ILE A 134 10.03 -11.79 10.73
C ILE A 134 8.87 -12.78 10.83
N SER A 135 7.64 -12.27 10.94
CA SER A 135 6.44 -13.09 11.04
C SER A 135 6.26 -13.95 9.78
N ILE A 136 5.53 -15.03 9.89
CA ILE A 136 5.16 -15.85 8.71
C ILE A 136 4.42 -15.01 7.67
N TYR A 137 3.61 -14.04 8.12
CA TYR A 137 2.92 -13.10 7.21
C TYR A 137 3.90 -12.24 6.42
N SER A 138 4.96 -11.71 7.05
CA SER A 138 5.98 -10.94 6.33
C SER A 138 6.65 -11.78 5.24
N ARG A 139 7.01 -13.04 5.56
CA ARG A 139 7.64 -13.94 4.59
C ARG A 139 6.74 -14.16 3.36
N LEU A 140 5.45 -14.44 3.58
CA LEU A 140 4.49 -14.67 2.51
C LEU A 140 4.22 -13.39 1.72
N ILE A 141 4.08 -12.25 2.39
CA ILE A 141 3.91 -10.93 1.75
C ILE A 141 5.09 -10.64 0.81
N TYR A 142 6.33 -10.80 1.30
CA TYR A 142 7.53 -10.57 0.49
C TYR A 142 7.65 -11.58 -0.66
N PHE A 143 7.29 -12.83 -0.43
CA PHE A 143 7.31 -13.86 -1.47
C PHE A 143 6.36 -13.51 -2.63
N PHE A 144 5.12 -13.13 -2.33
CA PHE A 144 4.11 -12.80 -3.34
C PHE A 144 4.28 -11.40 -3.95
N SER A 145 5.12 -10.53 -3.39
CA SER A 145 5.40 -9.21 -3.98
C SER A 145 6.36 -9.34 -5.15
N ASP A 146 6.07 -8.62 -6.24
CA ASP A 146 6.94 -8.53 -7.41
C ASP A 146 8.02 -7.45 -7.23
N THR A 147 7.72 -6.39 -6.46
CA THR A 147 8.65 -5.30 -6.15
C THR A 147 8.47 -4.89 -4.70
N ILE A 148 9.58 -4.68 -4.02
CA ILE A 148 9.64 -4.20 -2.63
C ILE A 148 10.39 -2.87 -2.63
N ILE A 149 9.79 -1.84 -2.05
CA ILE A 149 10.39 -0.52 -1.89
C ILE A 149 10.68 -0.29 -0.42
N THR A 150 11.87 0.19 -0.13
CA THR A 150 12.30 0.65 1.21
C THR A 150 12.84 2.07 1.11
N HIS A 151 12.92 2.77 2.24
CA HIS A 151 13.37 4.16 2.25
C HIS A 151 14.85 4.34 2.57
N ASN A 152 15.53 3.29 3.02
CA ASN A 152 16.92 3.36 3.43
C ASN A 152 17.62 2.00 3.34
N LYS A 153 18.96 2.05 3.41
CA LYS A 153 19.81 0.86 3.34
C LYS A 153 19.62 -0.06 4.54
N TYR A 154 19.37 0.48 5.73
CA TYR A 154 19.12 -0.31 6.93
C TYR A 154 17.95 -1.29 6.73
N SER A 155 16.83 -0.79 6.18
CA SER A 155 15.66 -1.62 5.90
C SER A 155 15.96 -2.71 4.87
N LEU A 156 16.71 -2.38 3.81
CA LEU A 156 17.17 -3.37 2.84
C LEU A 156 18.01 -4.46 3.51
N ASP A 157 19.02 -4.07 4.30
CA ASP A 157 19.92 -5.00 4.98
C ASP A 157 19.16 -5.93 5.95
N GLU A 158 18.20 -5.41 6.69
CA GLU A 158 17.38 -6.19 7.62
C GLU A 158 16.47 -7.22 6.92
N ILE A 159 15.93 -6.90 5.76
CA ILE A 159 15.12 -7.82 4.96
C ILE A 159 16.02 -8.91 4.36
N THR A 160 17.16 -8.50 3.77
CA THR A 160 18.05 -9.42 3.06
C THR A 160 18.88 -10.32 3.98
N LYS A 161 19.21 -9.89 5.20
CA LYS A 161 19.84 -10.75 6.22
C LYS A 161 19.11 -12.07 6.43
N LYS A 162 17.78 -12.05 6.32
CA LYS A 162 16.93 -13.21 6.57
C LYS A 162 16.53 -13.96 5.31
N ASN A 163 16.64 -13.30 4.15
CA ASN A 163 16.39 -13.92 2.85
C ASN A 163 17.10 -13.16 1.73
N THR A 164 18.33 -13.60 1.44
CA THR A 164 19.17 -13.01 0.39
C THR A 164 18.54 -13.06 -1.00
N SER A 165 17.66 -14.04 -1.25
CA SER A 165 16.98 -14.16 -2.56
C SER A 165 16.02 -13.02 -2.85
N LEU A 166 15.66 -12.19 -1.87
CA LEU A 166 14.79 -11.03 -2.06
C LEU A 166 15.52 -9.80 -2.62
N ALA A 167 16.85 -9.75 -2.54
CA ALA A 167 17.64 -8.58 -2.89
C ALA A 167 17.35 -8.06 -4.31
N HIS A 168 17.12 -8.96 -5.26
CA HIS A 168 16.88 -8.61 -6.67
C HIS A 168 15.58 -7.84 -6.91
N LYS A 169 14.63 -7.88 -5.99
CA LYS A 169 13.34 -7.19 -6.12
C LYS A 169 13.15 -6.03 -5.13
N ILE A 170 14.20 -5.69 -4.37
CA ILE A 170 14.16 -4.56 -3.43
C ILE A 170 14.82 -3.33 -4.06
N SER A 171 14.13 -2.21 -4.00
CA SER A 171 14.63 -0.90 -4.42
C SER A 171 14.61 0.07 -3.24
N ILE A 172 15.66 0.89 -3.10
CA ILE A 172 15.70 1.97 -2.12
C ILE A 172 15.19 3.24 -2.81
N ILE A 173 14.09 3.78 -2.33
CA ILE A 173 13.57 5.08 -2.74
C ILE A 173 13.50 5.95 -1.47
N PRO A 174 14.32 7.00 -1.35
CA PRO A 174 14.31 7.87 -0.18
C PRO A 174 12.92 8.44 0.08
N HIS A 175 12.61 8.64 1.35
CA HIS A 175 11.35 9.25 1.76
C HIS A 175 11.27 10.69 1.25
N GLY A 176 10.19 11.02 0.54
CA GLY A 176 9.92 12.38 0.10
C GLY A 176 9.55 13.30 1.28
N ASN A 177 9.59 14.60 1.06
CA ASN A 177 9.07 15.59 2.01
C ASN A 177 7.57 15.83 1.78
N TYR A 178 6.89 16.37 2.79
CA TYR A 178 5.46 16.69 2.76
C TYR A 178 5.16 18.18 2.56
N LEU A 179 6.19 19.01 2.37
CA LEU A 179 6.05 20.46 2.23
C LEU A 179 4.99 20.92 1.22
N PRO A 180 4.80 20.23 0.06
CA PRO A 180 3.77 20.62 -0.88
C PRO A 180 2.33 20.43 -0.39
N PHE A 181 2.11 19.84 0.79
CA PHE A 181 0.78 19.47 1.31
C PHE A 181 0.50 20.01 2.72
N ILE A 182 1.42 20.79 3.28
CA ILE A 182 1.28 21.41 4.62
C ILE A 182 0.84 22.86 4.47
#